data_e4542330bc56ba099ba2871db873476c
#
_entry.id   e4542330bc56ba099ba2871db873476c
#
_cell.length_a   1.000
_cell.length_b   1.000
_cell.length_c   1.000
_cell.angle_alpha   90.00
_cell.angle_beta   90.00
_cell.angle_gamma   90.00
#
_symmetry.space_group_name_H-M   'P 1'
#
loop_
_entity.id
_entity.type
_entity.pdbx_description
1 polymer ?
#
loop_
_entity_poly.entity_id
_entity_poly.type
_entity_poly.pdbx_seq_one_letter_code
_entity_poly.pdbx_strand_id
1 'polypeptide(L)'
;MNAASSPTSVELPADLDRLCARLEELSPDARDVKDWPAEQITLLAKAGVLAWGIPPEFGGTPASDVQVLATYERLAAACLTTTFVLTQRNAACQRIAASDNFEVKSELLPPLCRGQIFATVGISHLTTSRQHVAKPVVSAIEDGDNLVLSGTVPWVTGAGAAGHIVTGGTFADGRQVLMAIPTSTAGMQRQEPMRLLALSASQTATVVLENVRVPRRNLLFGPIEQVMKHGGGGAGSLTTSVLALGLTAAVLRRLEIEAQRRAELIPISRALEAEHRVARSELYLAASCAGGTVPTAESVRQKANSLVLRAAQAYLAASKGAGFVVGHPAERAVREAMFFLVWSCPAPVVSAALREFACVIDDG
;
A
#
# COMPACT_ATOMS: atom_id res chain seq x y z
N MET A 1 35.00 -8.13 -22.44
CA MET A 1 34.00 -9.05 -21.84
C MET A 1 33.98 -8.74 -20.34
N ASN A 2 33.14 -7.81 -19.93
CA ASN A 2 32.91 -7.53 -18.52
C ASN A 2 31.72 -8.37 -18.07
N ALA A 3 31.96 -9.27 -17.11
CA ALA A 3 30.90 -10.03 -16.43
C ALA A 3 29.96 -9.06 -15.73
N ALA A 4 28.67 -9.08 -16.13
CA ALA A 4 27.63 -8.42 -15.43
C ALA A 4 27.59 -8.99 -14.00
N SER A 5 27.89 -8.16 -13.01
CA SER A 5 27.74 -8.49 -11.60
C SER A 5 26.28 -8.88 -11.35
N SER A 6 26.08 -10.10 -10.90
CA SER A 6 24.79 -10.59 -10.41
C SER A 6 24.21 -9.59 -9.40
N PRO A 7 22.90 -9.33 -9.40
CA PRO A 7 22.29 -8.44 -8.43
C PRO A 7 22.63 -8.95 -7.02
N THR A 8 23.22 -8.09 -6.22
CA THR A 8 23.59 -8.31 -4.82
C THR A 8 22.42 -8.97 -4.10
N SER A 9 22.63 -10.09 -3.44
CA SER A 9 21.61 -10.78 -2.65
C SER A 9 21.08 -9.82 -1.59
N VAL A 10 19.80 -9.44 -1.71
CA VAL A 10 19.13 -8.58 -0.74
C VAL A 10 18.98 -9.36 0.56
N GLU A 11 19.63 -8.93 1.63
CA GLU A 11 19.42 -9.51 2.95
C GLU A 11 17.99 -9.25 3.41
N LEU A 12 17.22 -10.32 3.57
CA LEU A 12 15.85 -10.31 4.09
C LEU A 12 15.85 -10.77 5.54
N PRO A 13 14.80 -10.47 6.34
CA PRO A 13 14.69 -10.99 7.71
C PRO A 13 14.88 -12.50 7.75
N ALA A 14 15.67 -13.00 8.68
CA ALA A 14 16.03 -14.42 8.78
C ALA A 14 14.79 -15.36 8.86
N ASP A 15 13.70 -14.89 9.45
CA ASP A 15 12.46 -15.65 9.63
C ASP A 15 11.36 -15.31 8.61
N LEU A 16 11.69 -14.61 7.50
CA LEU A 16 10.67 -14.13 6.56
C LEU A 16 9.88 -15.29 5.92
N ASP A 17 10.52 -16.41 5.62
CA ASP A 17 9.84 -17.56 5.03
C ASP A 17 8.80 -18.15 5.98
N ARG A 18 9.15 -18.29 7.26
CA ARG A 18 8.24 -18.76 8.30
C ARG A 18 7.09 -17.78 8.53
N LEU A 19 7.38 -16.47 8.52
CA LEU A 19 6.36 -15.43 8.61
C LEU A 19 5.39 -15.51 7.43
N CYS A 20 5.90 -15.59 6.20
CA CYS A 20 5.07 -15.70 5.01
C CYS A 20 4.19 -16.96 5.03
N ALA A 21 4.74 -18.11 5.41
CA ALA A 21 3.97 -19.35 5.54
C ALA A 21 2.80 -19.16 6.53
N ARG A 22 3.04 -18.57 7.69
CA ARG A 22 2.00 -18.34 8.69
C ARG A 22 0.96 -17.31 8.21
N LEU A 23 1.38 -16.26 7.51
CA LEU A 23 0.44 -15.29 6.90
C LEU A 23 -0.40 -15.92 5.80
N GLU A 24 0.14 -16.84 5.01
CA GLU A 24 -0.62 -17.56 3.97
C GLU A 24 -1.69 -18.46 4.61
N GLU A 25 -1.38 -19.15 5.72
CA GLU A 25 -2.36 -19.94 6.47
C GLU A 25 -3.51 -19.08 7.01
N LEU A 26 -3.21 -17.89 7.56
CA LEU A 26 -4.20 -16.96 8.11
C LEU A 26 -4.94 -16.12 7.04
N SER A 27 -4.44 -16.13 5.81
CA SER A 27 -4.95 -15.29 4.73
C SER A 27 -6.44 -15.54 4.38
N PRO A 28 -6.98 -16.77 4.39
CA PRO A 28 -8.40 -17.00 4.17
C PRO A 28 -9.33 -16.29 5.16
N ASP A 29 -8.85 -16.06 6.39
CA ASP A 29 -9.63 -15.44 7.46
C ASP A 29 -9.68 -13.91 7.35
N ALA A 30 -8.77 -13.31 6.59
CA ALA A 30 -8.70 -11.86 6.38
C ALA A 30 -9.57 -11.41 5.19
N ARG A 31 -10.88 -11.71 5.18
CA ARG A 31 -11.77 -11.46 4.04
C ARG A 31 -12.92 -10.50 4.31
N ASP A 32 -13.55 -10.58 5.45
CA ASP A 32 -14.70 -9.73 5.80
C ASP A 32 -14.28 -8.53 6.66
N VAL A 33 -15.11 -7.50 6.71
CA VAL A 33 -14.88 -6.29 7.51
C VAL A 33 -14.66 -6.57 9.00
N LYS A 34 -15.20 -7.66 9.52
CA LYS A 34 -15.02 -8.09 10.92
C LYS A 34 -13.68 -8.77 11.19
N ASP A 35 -12.97 -9.19 10.14
CA ASP A 35 -11.78 -10.04 10.23
C ASP A 35 -10.49 -9.19 10.28
N TRP A 36 -10.48 -8.10 11.10
CA TRP A 36 -9.28 -7.29 11.25
C TRP A 36 -8.06 -8.17 11.51
N PRO A 37 -6.95 -8.03 10.74
CA PRO A 37 -5.80 -8.93 10.80
C PRO A 37 -4.90 -8.67 12.02
N ALA A 38 -5.46 -8.70 13.24
CA ALA A 38 -4.73 -8.41 14.48
C ALA A 38 -3.59 -9.40 14.75
N GLU A 39 -3.83 -10.71 14.53
CA GLU A 39 -2.79 -11.73 14.68
C GLU A 39 -1.67 -11.52 13.67
N GLN A 40 -2.01 -11.25 12.42
CA GLN A 40 -1.05 -10.99 11.34
C GLN A 40 -0.19 -9.75 11.65
N ILE A 41 -0.78 -8.67 12.13
CA ILE A 41 -0.04 -7.47 12.55
C ILE A 41 0.89 -7.78 13.73
N THR A 42 0.44 -8.60 14.67
CA THR A 42 1.27 -9.05 15.79
C THR A 42 2.46 -9.89 15.31
N LEU A 43 2.26 -10.74 14.32
CA LEU A 43 3.35 -11.53 13.71
C LEU A 43 4.38 -10.64 13.02
N LEU A 44 3.92 -9.62 12.28
CA LEU A 44 4.79 -8.61 11.67
C LEU A 44 5.62 -7.84 12.71
N ALA A 45 5.01 -7.50 13.85
CA ALA A 45 5.71 -6.85 14.96
C ALA A 45 6.81 -7.77 15.53
N LYS A 46 6.49 -9.04 15.83
CA LYS A 46 7.44 -10.03 16.34
C LYS A 46 8.60 -10.30 15.39
N ALA A 47 8.36 -10.24 14.08
CA ALA A 47 9.38 -10.40 13.06
C ALA A 47 10.20 -9.11 12.80
N GLY A 48 9.97 -8.03 13.55
CA GLY A 48 10.69 -6.76 13.41
C GLY A 48 10.32 -5.93 12.17
N VAL A 49 9.35 -6.38 11.37
CA VAL A 49 8.95 -5.69 10.12
C VAL A 49 8.36 -4.31 10.40
N LEU A 50 7.73 -4.10 11.57
CA LEU A 50 7.18 -2.81 11.95
C LEU A 50 8.24 -1.76 12.31
N ALA A 51 9.48 -2.16 12.51
CA ALA A 51 10.60 -1.25 12.80
C ALA A 51 11.16 -0.56 11.55
N TRP A 52 10.83 -1.03 10.36
CA TRP A 52 11.35 -0.47 9.12
C TRP A 52 10.72 0.87 8.77
N GLY A 53 11.54 1.77 8.21
CA GLY A 53 11.13 3.14 7.92
C GLY A 53 10.97 4.03 9.15
N ILE A 54 11.39 3.53 10.32
CA ILE A 54 11.50 4.29 11.56
C ILE A 54 13.01 4.50 11.84
N PRO A 55 13.42 5.74 12.18
CA PRO A 55 14.83 6.00 12.47
C PRO A 55 15.34 5.23 13.69
N PRO A 56 16.63 4.82 13.71
CA PRO A 56 17.20 4.01 14.79
C PRO A 56 17.09 4.66 16.18
N GLU A 57 17.18 5.98 16.27
CA GLU A 57 17.02 6.74 17.52
C GLU A 57 15.64 6.59 18.16
N PHE A 58 14.63 6.14 17.39
CA PHE A 58 13.28 5.84 17.86
C PHE A 58 13.01 4.32 17.92
N GLY A 59 14.06 3.50 17.87
CA GLY A 59 13.98 2.04 17.97
C GLY A 59 13.77 1.33 16.63
N GLY A 60 13.87 2.06 15.50
CA GLY A 60 13.73 1.50 14.18
C GLY A 60 14.94 0.69 13.71
N THR A 61 14.76 -0.03 12.62
CA THR A 61 15.81 -0.78 11.94
C THR A 61 16.05 -0.18 10.55
N PRO A 62 17.27 0.20 10.20
CA PRO A 62 17.59 0.65 8.86
C PRO A 62 17.26 -0.43 7.83
N ALA A 63 16.59 -0.04 6.77
CA ALA A 63 16.33 -0.90 5.63
C ALA A 63 16.40 -0.05 4.35
N SER A 64 17.06 -0.56 3.32
CA SER A 64 17.05 0.08 2.01
C SER A 64 15.67 -0.05 1.35
N ASP A 65 15.35 0.86 0.43
CA ASP A 65 14.09 0.79 -0.34
C ASP A 65 13.93 -0.56 -1.02
N VAL A 66 15.02 -1.13 -1.54
CA VAL A 66 15.03 -2.46 -2.17
C VAL A 66 14.67 -3.56 -1.19
N GLN A 67 15.20 -3.52 0.04
CA GLN A 67 14.85 -4.50 1.09
C GLN A 67 13.38 -4.39 1.50
N VAL A 68 12.86 -3.17 1.67
CA VAL A 68 11.45 -2.93 1.98
C VAL A 68 10.55 -3.47 0.88
N LEU A 69 10.85 -3.15 -0.39
CA LEU A 69 10.07 -3.64 -1.53
C LEU A 69 10.14 -5.16 -1.67
N ALA A 70 11.32 -5.78 -1.52
CA ALA A 70 11.47 -7.23 -1.59
C ALA A 70 10.66 -7.95 -0.50
N THR A 71 10.57 -7.36 0.68
CA THR A 71 9.75 -7.92 1.74
C THR A 71 8.26 -7.71 1.44
N TYR A 72 7.84 -6.53 0.97
CA TYR A 72 6.45 -6.31 0.57
C TYR A 72 6.01 -7.29 -0.53
N GLU A 73 6.88 -7.59 -1.51
CA GLU A 73 6.59 -8.61 -2.53
C GLU A 73 6.26 -9.96 -1.91
N ARG A 74 7.12 -10.42 -0.97
CA ARG A 74 6.94 -11.70 -0.28
C ARG A 74 5.69 -11.72 0.60
N LEU A 75 5.48 -10.67 1.37
CA LEU A 75 4.29 -10.54 2.24
C LEU A 75 3.00 -10.44 1.43
N ALA A 76 2.98 -9.71 0.31
CA ALA A 76 1.82 -9.61 -0.56
C ALA A 76 1.47 -10.93 -1.24
N ALA A 77 2.49 -11.73 -1.57
CA ALA A 77 2.28 -13.09 -2.07
C ALA A 77 1.64 -14.02 -1.02
N ALA A 78 1.88 -13.77 0.26
CA ALA A 78 1.31 -14.54 1.37
C ALA A 78 -0.09 -14.04 1.77
N CYS A 79 -0.25 -12.72 1.97
CA CYS A 79 -1.52 -12.09 2.32
C CYS A 79 -1.56 -10.63 1.86
N LEU A 80 -2.26 -10.36 0.75
CA LEU A 80 -2.36 -9.02 0.20
C LEU A 80 -3.02 -8.03 1.19
N THR A 81 -4.10 -8.45 1.87
CA THR A 81 -4.82 -7.59 2.83
C THR A 81 -3.91 -7.10 3.94
N THR A 82 -3.19 -8.00 4.60
CA THR A 82 -2.26 -7.65 5.68
C THR A 82 -1.14 -6.75 5.19
N THR A 83 -0.59 -7.02 4.02
CA THR A 83 0.48 -6.21 3.42
C THR A 83 -0.04 -4.82 3.05
N PHE A 84 -1.24 -4.71 2.51
CA PHE A 84 -1.88 -3.42 2.24
C PHE A 84 -2.04 -2.59 3.52
N VAL A 85 -2.56 -3.18 4.60
CA VAL A 85 -2.66 -2.52 5.92
C VAL A 85 -1.28 -2.05 6.41
N LEU A 86 -0.26 -2.90 6.29
CA LEU A 86 1.11 -2.56 6.64
C LEU A 86 1.64 -1.35 5.85
N THR A 87 1.36 -1.27 4.55
CA THR A 87 1.81 -0.11 3.74
C THR A 87 1.20 1.20 4.20
N GLN A 88 -0.07 1.21 4.62
CA GLN A 88 -0.75 2.42 5.11
C GLN A 88 -0.20 2.84 6.49
N ARG A 89 0.07 1.87 7.34
CA ARG A 89 0.75 2.10 8.62
C ARG A 89 2.16 2.66 8.39
N ASN A 90 2.95 2.06 7.52
CA ASN A 90 4.31 2.52 7.25
C ASN A 90 4.32 3.90 6.59
N ALA A 91 3.35 4.22 5.75
CA ALA A 91 3.18 5.56 5.20
C ALA A 91 2.91 6.61 6.29
N ALA A 92 2.20 6.27 7.37
CA ALA A 92 2.05 7.16 8.52
C ALA A 92 3.37 7.32 9.27
N CYS A 93 4.09 6.22 9.56
CA CYS A 93 5.38 6.27 10.26
C CYS A 93 6.43 7.07 9.49
N GLN A 94 6.52 6.90 8.18
CA GLN A 94 7.46 7.66 7.34
C GLN A 94 7.19 9.17 7.39
N ARG A 95 5.92 9.60 7.37
CA ARG A 95 5.57 11.02 7.48
C ARG A 95 5.87 11.60 8.84
N ILE A 96 5.59 10.84 9.91
CA ILE A 96 5.98 11.23 11.27
C ILE A 96 7.51 11.34 11.36
N ALA A 97 8.24 10.35 10.88
CA ALA A 97 9.70 10.30 10.93
C ALA A 97 10.37 11.44 10.13
N ALA A 98 9.80 11.78 8.97
CA ALA A 98 10.32 12.83 8.09
C ALA A 98 9.96 14.26 8.54
N SER A 99 9.08 14.44 9.53
CA SER A 99 8.74 15.76 10.04
C SER A 99 9.86 16.32 10.92
N ASP A 100 9.90 17.66 11.09
CA ASP A 100 10.80 18.31 12.04
C ASP A 100 10.26 18.30 13.48
N ASN A 101 9.07 17.75 13.69
CA ASN A 101 8.41 17.70 14.99
C ASN A 101 8.97 16.59 15.88
N PHE A 102 9.99 16.92 16.65
CA PHE A 102 10.66 15.97 17.53
C PHE A 102 9.75 15.42 18.64
N GLU A 103 8.82 16.24 19.16
CA GLU A 103 7.87 15.82 20.21
C GLU A 103 6.98 14.68 19.71
N VAL A 104 6.34 14.86 18.55
CA VAL A 104 5.49 13.83 17.92
C VAL A 104 6.30 12.57 17.54
N LYS A 105 7.52 12.74 17.04
CA LYS A 105 8.39 11.59 16.74
C LYS A 105 8.69 10.78 17.99
N SER A 106 9.09 11.46 19.07
CA SER A 106 9.47 10.82 20.35
C SER A 106 8.29 10.14 21.03
N GLU A 107 7.09 10.71 20.90
CA GLU A 107 5.87 10.14 21.46
C GLU A 107 5.37 8.92 20.67
N LEU A 108 5.32 9.01 19.33
CA LEU A 108 4.61 8.04 18.51
C LEU A 108 5.50 6.95 17.90
N LEU A 109 6.72 7.27 17.47
CA LEU A 109 7.54 6.29 16.73
C LEU A 109 7.96 5.07 17.57
N PRO A 110 8.39 5.20 18.85
CA PRO A 110 8.77 4.03 19.64
C PRO A 110 7.62 3.03 19.88
N PRO A 111 6.41 3.42 20.32
CA PRO A 111 5.31 2.47 20.46
C PRO A 111 4.79 1.95 19.11
N LEU A 112 4.86 2.73 18.01
CA LEU A 112 4.59 2.25 16.66
C LEU A 112 5.60 1.17 16.26
N CYS A 113 6.89 1.39 16.50
CA CYS A 113 7.94 0.42 16.19
C CYS A 113 7.69 -0.93 16.85
N ARG A 114 7.24 -0.94 18.10
CA ARG A 114 6.91 -2.15 18.87
C ARG A 114 5.53 -2.74 18.58
N GLY A 115 4.73 -2.09 17.72
CA GLY A 115 3.35 -2.52 17.44
C GLY A 115 2.39 -2.38 18.63
N GLN A 116 2.72 -1.53 19.60
CA GLN A 116 1.88 -1.25 20.77
C GLN A 116 0.70 -0.33 20.44
N ILE A 117 0.87 0.53 19.45
CA ILE A 117 -0.18 1.35 18.86
C ILE A 117 -0.18 1.16 17.34
N PHE A 118 -1.30 1.49 16.72
CA PHE A 118 -1.46 1.51 15.28
C PHE A 118 -1.77 2.93 14.79
N ALA A 119 -1.07 3.38 13.77
CA ALA A 119 -1.38 4.60 13.06
C ALA A 119 -1.58 4.30 11.57
N THR A 120 -2.36 5.13 10.91
CA THR A 120 -2.63 5.01 9.49
C THR A 120 -2.66 6.37 8.80
N VAL A 121 -2.75 6.38 7.48
CA VAL A 121 -2.91 7.60 6.69
C VAL A 121 -4.34 7.79 6.21
N GLY A 122 -4.80 9.05 6.19
CA GLY A 122 -6.00 9.48 5.50
C GLY A 122 -5.66 10.70 4.65
N ILE A 123 -5.10 10.50 3.47
CA ILE A 123 -4.45 11.55 2.67
C ILE A 123 -4.93 11.65 1.23
N SER A 124 -5.87 10.80 0.81
CA SER A 124 -6.33 10.75 -0.59
C SER A 124 -6.94 12.07 -1.07
N HIS A 125 -7.53 12.85 -0.18
CA HIS A 125 -8.12 14.17 -0.49
C HIS A 125 -7.08 15.29 -0.63
N LEU A 126 -5.85 15.09 -0.14
CA LEU A 126 -4.73 16.03 -0.28
C LEU A 126 -3.91 15.80 -1.55
N THR A 127 -4.17 14.71 -2.27
CA THR A 127 -3.46 14.40 -3.52
C THR A 127 -4.05 15.15 -4.71
N THR A 128 -3.27 15.28 -5.78
CA THR A 128 -3.57 16.10 -6.97
C THR A 128 -4.85 15.74 -7.71
N SER A 129 -5.34 14.50 -7.58
CA SER A 129 -6.53 14.03 -8.30
C SER A 129 -7.83 14.73 -7.91
N ARG A 130 -7.86 15.53 -6.83
CA ARG A 130 -9.02 16.30 -6.36
C ARG A 130 -8.81 17.80 -6.24
N GLN A 131 -7.71 18.33 -6.73
CA GLN A 131 -7.44 19.79 -6.71
C GLN A 131 -8.38 20.63 -7.61
N HIS A 132 -9.18 19.99 -8.46
CA HIS A 132 -10.16 20.67 -9.33
C HIS A 132 -11.51 20.95 -8.66
N VAL A 133 -11.70 20.52 -7.41
CA VAL A 133 -12.95 20.74 -6.68
C VAL A 133 -12.92 22.14 -6.07
N ALA A 134 -13.93 22.96 -6.38
CA ALA A 134 -14.03 24.36 -5.96
C ALA A 134 -14.04 24.59 -4.42
N LYS A 135 -14.25 23.52 -3.63
CA LYS A 135 -14.14 23.54 -2.16
C LYS A 135 -13.26 22.39 -1.70
N PRO A 136 -12.37 22.61 -0.71
CA PRO A 136 -11.57 21.53 -0.15
C PRO A 136 -12.47 20.47 0.50
N VAL A 137 -12.11 19.19 0.32
CA VAL A 137 -12.83 18.05 0.93
C VAL A 137 -12.70 18.07 2.46
N VAL A 138 -11.56 18.53 2.96
CA VAL A 138 -11.31 18.87 4.36
C VAL A 138 -10.74 20.29 4.39
N SER A 139 -11.46 21.19 5.03
CA SER A 139 -11.00 22.56 5.29
C SER A 139 -10.16 22.63 6.55
N ALA A 140 -9.20 23.55 6.58
CA ALA A 140 -8.42 23.90 7.74
C ALA A 140 -8.55 25.39 8.03
N ILE A 141 -8.69 25.74 9.30
CA ILE A 141 -8.66 27.15 9.77
C ILE A 141 -7.76 27.25 11.00
N GLU A 142 -7.16 28.42 11.20
CA GLU A 142 -6.39 28.72 12.39
C GLU A 142 -7.31 29.19 13.51
N ASP A 143 -7.06 28.70 14.74
CA ASP A 143 -7.80 29.09 15.93
C ASP A 143 -6.85 29.11 17.14
N GLY A 144 -6.14 30.21 17.31
CA GLY A 144 -5.07 30.36 18.30
C GLY A 144 -3.98 29.31 18.14
N ASP A 145 -3.70 28.56 19.19
CA ASP A 145 -2.70 27.48 19.18
C ASP A 145 -3.23 26.17 18.56
N ASN A 146 -4.41 26.18 17.96
CA ASN A 146 -5.01 25.03 17.32
C ASN A 146 -5.22 25.26 15.83
N LEU A 147 -5.35 24.15 15.11
CA LEU A 147 -5.96 24.09 13.79
C LEU A 147 -7.30 23.39 13.91
N VAL A 148 -8.34 23.92 13.27
CA VAL A 148 -9.67 23.31 13.24
C VAL A 148 -9.88 22.70 11.87
N LEU A 149 -10.15 21.39 11.82
CA LEU A 149 -10.39 20.64 10.60
C LEU A 149 -11.87 20.26 10.50
N SER A 150 -12.45 20.49 9.32
CA SER A 150 -13.86 20.13 9.04
C SER A 150 -13.98 19.54 7.65
N GLY A 151 -14.68 18.41 7.54
CA GLY A 151 -14.91 17.73 6.27
C GLY A 151 -14.85 16.22 6.36
N THR A 152 -14.61 15.56 5.24
CA THR A 152 -14.66 14.09 5.15
C THR A 152 -13.34 13.56 4.61
N VAL A 153 -12.70 12.68 5.38
CA VAL A 153 -11.48 11.97 4.98
C VAL A 153 -11.91 10.60 4.42
N PRO A 154 -11.87 10.40 3.11
CA PRO A 154 -12.26 9.13 2.51
C PRO A 154 -11.13 8.11 2.58
N TRP A 155 -11.48 6.82 2.50
CA TRP A 155 -10.54 5.72 2.29
C TRP A 155 -9.44 5.59 3.36
N VAL A 156 -9.80 5.67 4.63
CA VAL A 156 -8.87 5.47 5.76
C VAL A 156 -8.80 3.99 6.10
N THR A 157 -7.71 3.34 5.72
CA THR A 157 -7.47 1.92 5.98
C THR A 157 -7.17 1.69 7.46
N GLY A 158 -7.83 0.70 8.08
CA GLY A 158 -7.64 0.39 9.49
C GLY A 158 -8.16 1.49 10.42
N ALA A 159 -9.13 2.30 9.98
CA ALA A 159 -9.66 3.41 10.77
C ALA A 159 -10.15 2.98 12.16
N GLY A 160 -10.78 1.79 12.26
CA GLY A 160 -11.30 1.24 13.53
C GLY A 160 -10.21 0.87 14.52
N ALA A 161 -9.06 0.41 14.04
CA ALA A 161 -7.92 -0.03 14.86
C ALA A 161 -6.91 1.10 15.16
N ALA A 162 -6.97 2.21 14.41
CA ALA A 162 -6.00 3.29 14.54
C ALA A 162 -6.18 4.08 15.84
N GLY A 163 -5.08 4.26 16.59
CA GLY A 163 -4.99 5.24 17.67
C GLY A 163 -4.68 6.64 17.15
N HIS A 164 -4.03 6.74 15.96
CA HIS A 164 -3.72 8.00 15.30
C HIS A 164 -3.96 7.90 13.79
N ILE A 165 -4.44 9.00 13.20
CA ILE A 165 -4.58 9.15 11.75
C ILE A 165 -3.70 10.32 11.31
N VAL A 166 -2.78 10.04 10.40
CA VAL A 166 -2.01 11.09 9.72
C VAL A 166 -2.87 11.61 8.57
N THR A 167 -3.42 12.79 8.76
CA THR A 167 -4.31 13.47 7.81
C THR A 167 -4.15 14.98 7.93
N GLY A 168 -4.89 15.73 7.13
CA GLY A 168 -4.82 17.18 7.18
C GLY A 168 -5.94 17.86 6.42
N GLY A 169 -5.79 19.15 6.16
CA GLY A 169 -6.78 19.94 5.45
C GLY A 169 -6.14 21.04 4.63
N THR A 170 -6.98 21.72 3.85
CA THR A 170 -6.59 22.82 2.97
C THR A 170 -7.21 24.13 3.48
N PHE A 171 -6.40 25.16 3.60
CA PHE A 171 -6.84 26.51 3.93
C PHE A 171 -7.53 27.20 2.75
N ALA A 172 -8.22 28.30 3.01
CA ALA A 172 -8.88 29.10 1.98
C ALA A 172 -7.93 29.66 0.92
N ASP A 173 -6.66 29.85 1.26
CA ASP A 173 -5.59 30.31 0.36
C ASP A 173 -4.93 29.18 -0.45
N GLY A 174 -5.37 27.92 -0.27
CA GLY A 174 -4.84 26.73 -0.97
C GLY A 174 -3.67 26.04 -0.28
N ARG A 175 -3.05 26.65 0.74
CA ARG A 175 -2.03 25.96 1.55
C ARG A 175 -2.62 24.78 2.30
N GLN A 176 -1.82 23.78 2.55
CA GLN A 176 -2.22 22.53 3.18
C GLN A 176 -1.39 22.26 4.44
N VAL A 177 -1.98 21.53 5.35
CA VAL A 177 -1.31 20.99 6.55
C VAL A 177 -1.46 19.49 6.60
N LEU A 178 -0.47 18.84 7.23
CA LEU A 178 -0.49 17.43 7.60
C LEU A 178 -0.21 17.29 9.08
N MET A 179 -1.03 16.51 9.79
CA MET A 179 -1.00 16.38 11.25
C MET A 179 -1.14 14.90 11.65
N ALA A 180 -0.57 14.54 12.81
CA ALA A 180 -0.85 13.27 13.48
C ALA A 180 -1.97 13.48 14.52
N ILE A 181 -3.17 13.02 14.21
CA ILE A 181 -4.36 13.30 15.00
C ILE A 181 -4.78 12.06 15.79
N PRO A 182 -4.85 12.13 17.14
CA PRO A 182 -5.42 11.07 17.97
C PRO A 182 -6.87 10.80 17.57
N THR A 183 -7.25 9.55 17.40
CA THR A 183 -8.63 9.18 17.01
C THR A 183 -9.67 9.44 18.10
N SER A 184 -9.21 9.71 19.32
CA SER A 184 -10.03 10.13 20.45
C SER A 184 -10.36 11.64 20.46
N THR A 185 -9.84 12.43 19.51
CA THR A 185 -10.07 13.87 19.43
C THR A 185 -11.55 14.14 19.19
N ALA A 186 -12.14 15.03 20.00
CA ALA A 186 -13.56 15.41 19.91
C ALA A 186 -13.89 15.91 18.49
N GLY A 187 -15.03 15.48 17.95
CA GLY A 187 -15.48 15.81 16.59
C GLY A 187 -14.95 14.86 15.51
N MET A 188 -14.05 13.91 15.83
CA MET A 188 -13.64 12.87 14.90
C MET A 188 -14.56 11.67 14.99
N GLN A 189 -15.21 11.32 13.88
CA GLN A 189 -16.14 10.20 13.78
C GLN A 189 -15.65 9.21 12.73
N ARG A 190 -15.32 7.99 13.15
CA ARG A 190 -15.00 6.87 12.26
C ARG A 190 -16.30 6.18 11.87
N GLN A 191 -16.59 6.14 10.58
CA GLN A 191 -17.76 5.46 10.06
C GLN A 191 -17.54 3.94 10.03
N GLU A 192 -18.62 3.18 9.84
CA GLU A 192 -18.52 1.74 9.66
C GLU A 192 -17.62 1.38 8.46
N PRO A 193 -16.79 0.35 8.59
CA PRO A 193 -15.95 -0.11 7.50
C PRO A 193 -16.75 -0.50 6.26
N MET A 194 -16.26 -0.10 5.11
CA MET A 194 -16.88 -0.41 3.82
C MET A 194 -16.71 -1.89 3.48
N ARG A 195 -17.78 -2.52 2.97
CA ARG A 195 -17.68 -3.83 2.32
C ARG A 195 -17.14 -3.63 0.91
N LEU A 196 -15.92 -4.05 0.70
CA LEU A 196 -15.22 -3.90 -0.57
C LEU A 196 -15.30 -5.19 -1.39
N LEU A 197 -15.07 -5.10 -2.69
CA LEU A 197 -14.96 -6.28 -3.57
C LEU A 197 -13.86 -7.25 -3.10
N ALA A 198 -12.75 -6.70 -2.60
CA ALA A 198 -11.66 -7.41 -1.96
C ALA A 198 -11.10 -6.57 -0.81
N LEU A 199 -10.26 -7.16 0.05
CA LEU A 199 -9.57 -6.48 1.14
C LEU A 199 -10.51 -5.84 2.20
N SER A 200 -11.75 -6.31 2.35
CA SER A 200 -12.70 -5.77 3.34
C SER A 200 -12.15 -5.84 4.77
N ALA A 201 -11.35 -6.88 5.10
CA ALA A 201 -10.67 -7.01 6.39
C ALA A 201 -9.62 -5.92 6.66
N SER A 202 -9.28 -5.10 5.66
CA SER A 202 -8.49 -3.88 5.87
C SER A 202 -9.21 -2.83 6.71
N GLN A 203 -10.50 -3.01 6.97
CA GLN A 203 -11.38 -2.09 7.69
C GLN A 203 -11.24 -0.64 7.19
N THR A 204 -11.21 -0.48 5.87
CA THR A 204 -11.18 0.84 5.24
C THR A 204 -12.52 1.54 5.44
N ALA A 205 -12.49 2.73 6.02
CA ALA A 205 -13.68 3.50 6.36
C ALA A 205 -13.51 4.97 5.96
N THR A 206 -14.62 5.69 5.98
CA THR A 206 -14.64 7.16 5.95
C THR A 206 -14.49 7.70 7.37
N VAL A 207 -13.74 8.79 7.52
CA VAL A 207 -13.63 9.53 8.79
C VAL A 207 -14.19 10.93 8.57
N VAL A 208 -15.18 11.30 9.39
CA VAL A 208 -15.79 12.63 9.38
C VAL A 208 -15.13 13.48 10.46
N LEU A 209 -14.80 14.71 10.11
CA LEU A 209 -14.20 15.71 10.99
C LEU A 209 -15.21 16.84 11.17
N GLU A 210 -15.76 16.97 12.37
CA GLU A 210 -16.72 18.02 12.75
C GLU A 210 -16.05 19.01 13.69
N ASN A 211 -15.48 20.07 13.14
CA ASN A 211 -14.74 21.10 13.87
C ASN A 211 -13.68 20.49 14.82
N VAL A 212 -12.93 19.52 14.32
CA VAL A 212 -11.88 18.84 15.07
C VAL A 212 -10.75 19.80 15.37
N ARG A 213 -10.59 20.15 16.67
CA ARG A 213 -9.54 21.05 17.16
C ARG A 213 -8.29 20.25 17.46
N VAL A 214 -7.22 20.52 16.71
CA VAL A 214 -5.94 19.83 16.83
C VAL A 214 -4.86 20.83 17.24
N PRO A 215 -4.16 20.63 18.36
CA PRO A 215 -3.07 21.51 18.76
C PRO A 215 -1.96 21.56 17.71
N ARG A 216 -1.39 22.74 17.49
CA ARG A 216 -0.27 22.92 16.53
C ARG A 216 0.93 22.02 16.83
N ARG A 217 1.11 21.59 18.07
CA ARG A 217 2.15 20.61 18.43
C ARG A 217 2.00 19.26 17.71
N ASN A 218 0.82 18.94 17.16
CA ASN A 218 0.58 17.74 16.37
C ASN A 218 0.88 17.93 14.86
N LEU A 219 1.33 19.13 14.45
CA LEU A 219 1.65 19.45 13.07
C LEU A 219 2.90 18.69 12.63
N LEU A 220 2.81 18.02 11.50
CA LEU A 220 3.93 17.35 10.83
C LEU A 220 4.53 18.22 9.72
N PHE A 221 3.67 18.78 8.86
CA PHE A 221 4.08 19.64 7.75
C PHE A 221 3.07 20.75 7.49
N GLY A 222 3.58 21.91 7.07
CA GLY A 222 2.77 23.03 6.62
C GLY A 222 2.55 24.12 7.68
N PRO A 223 1.77 25.16 7.34
CA PRO A 223 1.00 25.38 6.10
C PRO A 223 1.89 25.62 4.88
N ILE A 224 1.80 24.77 3.86
CA ILE A 224 2.56 24.86 2.61
C ILE A 224 1.72 24.41 1.42
N GLU A 225 2.09 24.81 0.21
CA GLU A 225 1.48 24.26 -1.01
C GLU A 225 1.87 22.81 -1.21
N GLN A 226 0.91 21.99 -1.68
CA GLN A 226 1.15 20.59 -2.05
C GLN A 226 1.91 19.80 -0.97
N VAL A 227 1.40 19.81 0.25
CA VAL A 227 2.01 19.16 1.43
C VAL A 227 2.42 17.69 1.17
N MET A 228 1.76 17.02 0.25
CA MET A 228 2.05 15.63 -0.11
C MET A 228 3.39 15.43 -0.87
N LYS A 229 4.02 16.52 -1.34
CA LYS A 229 5.38 16.48 -1.90
C LYS A 229 6.45 16.42 -0.82
N HIS A 230 6.07 16.68 0.44
CA HIS A 230 6.96 16.68 1.60
C HIS A 230 6.72 15.43 2.46
N GLY A 231 7.77 14.89 3.05
CA GLY A 231 7.68 13.77 3.98
C GLY A 231 7.27 12.43 3.37
N GLY A 232 7.37 12.27 2.06
CA GLY A 232 7.12 11.00 1.39
C GLY A 232 8.35 10.09 1.36
N GLY A 233 8.19 8.80 1.64
CA GLY A 233 9.25 7.82 1.47
C GLY A 233 9.58 7.57 -0.01
N GLY A 234 10.85 7.28 -0.34
CA GLY A 234 11.34 7.07 -1.70
C GLY A 234 10.65 5.93 -2.47
N ALA A 235 10.25 4.85 -1.77
CA ALA A 235 9.57 3.70 -2.36
C ALA A 235 8.06 3.87 -2.55
N GLY A 236 7.46 5.02 -2.18
CA GLY A 236 6.01 5.21 -2.15
C GLY A 236 5.31 5.00 -3.51
N SER A 237 5.93 5.37 -4.61
CA SER A 237 5.38 5.18 -5.96
C SER A 237 5.48 3.74 -6.46
N LEU A 238 6.46 2.96 -6.03
CA LEU A 238 6.69 1.56 -6.41
C LEU A 238 5.96 0.57 -5.50
N THR A 239 5.50 0.99 -4.33
CA THR A 239 4.84 0.13 -3.35
C THR A 239 3.63 -0.59 -3.93
N THR A 240 2.80 0.09 -4.71
CA THR A 240 1.62 -0.56 -5.30
C THR A 240 2.02 -1.59 -6.35
N SER A 241 3.04 -1.28 -7.15
CA SER A 241 3.55 -2.19 -8.19
C SER A 241 4.14 -3.46 -7.57
N VAL A 242 4.87 -3.34 -6.47
CA VAL A 242 5.43 -4.52 -5.80
C VAL A 242 4.38 -5.41 -5.16
N LEU A 243 3.28 -4.84 -4.65
CA LEU A 243 2.14 -5.64 -4.16
C LEU A 243 1.46 -6.41 -5.30
N ALA A 244 1.31 -5.77 -6.47
CA ALA A 244 0.75 -6.44 -7.65
C ALA A 244 1.65 -7.60 -8.10
N LEU A 245 2.97 -7.40 -8.14
CA LEU A 245 3.92 -8.47 -8.48
C LEU A 245 3.94 -9.58 -7.43
N GLY A 246 3.77 -9.27 -6.14
CA GLY A 246 3.63 -10.26 -5.07
C GLY A 246 2.38 -11.14 -5.25
N LEU A 247 1.22 -10.53 -5.49
CA LEU A 247 0.01 -11.30 -5.81
C LEU A 247 0.20 -12.14 -7.08
N THR A 248 0.84 -11.58 -8.11
CA THR A 248 1.18 -12.31 -9.35
C THR A 248 2.02 -13.55 -9.03
N ALA A 249 3.06 -13.42 -8.20
CA ALA A 249 3.91 -14.56 -7.81
C ALA A 249 3.10 -15.66 -7.11
N ALA A 250 2.15 -15.32 -6.24
CA ALA A 250 1.26 -16.28 -5.58
C ALA A 250 0.35 -17.01 -6.59
N VAL A 251 -0.19 -16.27 -7.54
CA VAL A 251 -1.04 -16.82 -8.62
C VAL A 251 -0.24 -17.76 -9.51
N LEU A 252 0.97 -17.36 -9.92
CA LEU A 252 1.82 -18.16 -10.79
C LEU A 252 2.24 -19.48 -10.14
N ARG A 253 2.57 -19.50 -8.84
CA ARG A 253 2.84 -20.75 -8.11
C ARG A 253 1.67 -21.73 -8.18
N ARG A 254 0.43 -21.22 -8.08
CA ARG A 254 -0.78 -22.05 -8.17
C ARG A 254 -1.09 -22.50 -9.59
N LEU A 255 -0.87 -21.64 -10.57
CA LEU A 255 -1.01 -21.97 -11.98
C LEU A 255 0.00 -23.06 -12.40
N GLU A 256 1.23 -23.00 -11.88
CA GLU A 256 2.26 -24.02 -12.10
C GLU A 256 1.82 -25.40 -11.56
N ILE A 257 1.21 -25.45 -10.37
CA ILE A 257 0.64 -26.71 -9.83
C ILE A 257 -0.43 -27.28 -10.77
N GLU A 258 -1.27 -26.42 -11.36
CA GLU A 258 -2.25 -26.87 -12.36
C GLU A 258 -1.57 -27.31 -13.67
N ALA A 259 -0.50 -26.64 -14.09
CA ALA A 259 0.27 -26.99 -15.28
C ALA A 259 1.00 -28.34 -15.16
N GLN A 260 1.44 -28.71 -13.95
CA GLN A 260 2.02 -30.05 -13.70
C GLN A 260 1.02 -31.19 -13.94
N ARG A 261 -0.28 -30.90 -13.82
CA ARG A 261 -1.37 -31.86 -14.04
C ARG A 261 -1.91 -31.80 -15.48
N ARG A 262 -1.67 -30.73 -16.21
CA ARG A 262 -2.23 -30.44 -17.53
C ARG A 262 -1.22 -29.75 -18.41
N ALA A 263 -0.63 -30.55 -19.31
CA ALA A 263 0.49 -30.12 -20.18
C ALA A 263 0.16 -28.90 -21.05
N GLU A 264 -1.10 -28.72 -21.45
CA GLU A 264 -1.56 -27.59 -22.24
C GLU A 264 -1.41 -26.23 -21.51
N LEU A 265 -1.30 -26.22 -20.19
CA LEU A 265 -1.09 -25.00 -19.40
C LEU A 265 0.39 -24.61 -19.28
N ILE A 266 1.32 -25.51 -19.57
CA ILE A 266 2.77 -25.25 -19.43
C ILE A 266 3.23 -24.02 -20.24
N PRO A 267 2.89 -23.86 -21.53
CA PRO A 267 3.31 -22.67 -22.28
C PRO A 267 2.72 -21.38 -21.71
N ILE A 268 1.50 -21.42 -21.17
CA ILE A 268 0.84 -20.26 -20.57
C ILE A 268 1.53 -19.85 -19.25
N SER A 269 1.78 -20.82 -18.37
CA SER A 269 2.50 -20.57 -17.11
C SER A 269 3.89 -19.97 -17.39
N ARG A 270 4.66 -20.58 -18.29
CA ARG A 270 6.01 -20.10 -18.65
C ARG A 270 6.02 -18.69 -19.25
N ALA A 271 5.03 -18.35 -20.08
CA ALA A 271 4.93 -17.02 -20.67
C ALA A 271 4.69 -15.95 -19.58
N LEU A 272 3.73 -16.19 -18.69
CA LEU A 272 3.42 -15.27 -17.59
C LEU A 272 4.57 -15.16 -16.57
N GLU A 273 5.28 -16.26 -16.28
CA GLU A 273 6.47 -16.25 -15.44
C GLU A 273 7.63 -15.45 -16.06
N ALA A 274 7.83 -15.58 -17.38
CA ALA A 274 8.85 -14.80 -18.08
C ALA A 274 8.54 -13.30 -17.99
N GLU A 275 7.29 -12.91 -18.19
CA GLU A 275 6.85 -11.52 -18.06
C GLU A 275 6.97 -11.01 -16.62
N HIS A 276 6.60 -11.84 -15.64
CA HIS A 276 6.77 -11.49 -14.21
C HIS A 276 8.24 -11.23 -13.87
N ARG A 277 9.16 -12.07 -14.34
CA ARG A 277 10.61 -11.85 -14.12
C ARG A 277 11.10 -10.52 -14.70
N VAL A 278 10.63 -10.16 -15.89
CA VAL A 278 10.98 -8.87 -16.52
C VAL A 278 10.42 -7.71 -15.71
N ALA A 279 9.13 -7.72 -15.41
CA ALA A 279 8.47 -6.65 -14.64
C ALA A 279 9.10 -6.48 -13.23
N ARG A 280 9.47 -7.59 -12.60
CA ARG A 280 10.19 -7.61 -11.32
C ARG A 280 11.58 -6.98 -11.43
N SER A 281 12.35 -7.34 -12.45
CA SER A 281 13.67 -6.73 -12.72
C SER A 281 13.57 -5.23 -12.93
N GLU A 282 12.60 -4.77 -13.71
CA GLU A 282 12.37 -3.34 -13.95
C GLU A 282 11.99 -2.58 -12.67
N LEU A 283 11.16 -3.18 -11.81
CA LEU A 283 10.81 -2.60 -10.51
C LEU A 283 12.05 -2.39 -9.64
N TYR A 284 12.90 -3.39 -9.50
CA TYR A 284 14.10 -3.28 -8.67
C TYR A 284 15.17 -2.38 -9.28
N LEU A 285 15.26 -2.30 -10.60
CA LEU A 285 16.10 -1.33 -11.27
C LEU A 285 15.62 0.11 -10.97
N ALA A 286 14.31 0.35 -11.04
CA ALA A 286 13.72 1.64 -10.69
C ALA A 286 13.94 2.01 -9.21
N ALA A 287 13.92 1.03 -8.31
CA ALA A 287 14.14 1.24 -6.88
C ALA A 287 15.60 1.52 -6.50
N SER A 288 16.55 0.92 -7.22
CA SER A 288 17.97 1.06 -6.92
C SER A 288 18.60 2.33 -7.51
N CYS A 289 17.89 3.06 -8.38
CA CYS A 289 18.44 4.22 -9.13
C CYS A 289 19.80 3.93 -9.80
N ALA A 290 20.08 2.68 -10.10
CA ALA A 290 21.34 2.24 -10.70
C ALA A 290 21.38 2.62 -12.18
N GLY A 291 22.34 3.40 -12.59
CA GLY A 291 22.54 4.08 -13.87
C GLY A 291 22.05 3.37 -15.14
N GLY A 292 21.84 4.13 -16.20
CA GLY A 292 21.27 3.70 -17.46
C GLY A 292 19.85 4.23 -17.68
N THR A 293 19.10 3.68 -18.64
CA THR A 293 17.69 4.01 -18.83
C THR A 293 16.86 3.33 -17.73
N VAL A 294 16.56 4.09 -16.67
CA VAL A 294 15.76 3.61 -15.55
C VAL A 294 14.28 3.63 -15.92
N PRO A 295 13.54 2.52 -15.75
CA PRO A 295 12.09 2.51 -15.96
C PRO A 295 11.38 3.52 -15.03
N THR A 296 10.40 4.23 -15.55
CA THR A 296 9.60 5.14 -14.73
C THR A 296 8.68 4.35 -13.81
N ALA A 297 8.38 4.90 -12.63
CA ALA A 297 7.41 4.28 -11.71
C ALA A 297 6.04 4.06 -12.36
N GLU A 298 5.65 4.95 -13.29
CA GLU A 298 4.42 4.83 -14.06
C GLU A 298 4.46 3.62 -15.01
N SER A 299 5.53 3.45 -15.80
CA SER A 299 5.70 2.30 -16.69
C SER A 299 5.71 0.97 -15.92
N VAL A 300 6.46 0.90 -14.81
CA VAL A 300 6.46 -0.27 -13.92
C VAL A 300 5.05 -0.56 -13.40
N ARG A 301 4.29 0.49 -13.04
CA ARG A 301 2.93 0.36 -12.54
C ARG A 301 1.96 -0.18 -13.60
N GLN A 302 2.03 0.32 -14.82
CA GLN A 302 1.19 -0.15 -15.94
C GLN A 302 1.42 -1.63 -16.19
N LYS A 303 2.69 -2.05 -16.30
CA LYS A 303 3.07 -3.46 -16.52
C LYS A 303 2.62 -4.37 -15.37
N ALA A 304 2.87 -3.98 -14.14
CA ALA A 304 2.49 -4.78 -12.97
C ALA A 304 0.96 -4.95 -12.86
N ASN A 305 0.20 -3.88 -13.13
CA ASN A 305 -1.27 -3.93 -13.11
C ASN A 305 -1.83 -4.83 -14.22
N SER A 306 -1.35 -4.69 -15.47
CA SER A 306 -1.76 -5.53 -16.59
C SER A 306 -1.46 -7.01 -16.30
N LEU A 307 -0.25 -7.29 -15.82
CA LEU A 307 0.18 -8.66 -15.56
C LEU A 307 -0.64 -9.33 -14.45
N VAL A 308 -0.88 -8.66 -13.32
CA VAL A 308 -1.64 -9.27 -12.21
C VAL A 308 -3.08 -9.57 -12.60
N LEU A 309 -3.71 -8.72 -13.41
CA LEU A 309 -5.06 -8.95 -13.93
C LEU A 309 -5.11 -10.16 -14.84
N ARG A 310 -4.20 -10.24 -15.82
CA ARG A 310 -4.13 -11.36 -16.79
C ARG A 310 -3.77 -12.68 -16.10
N ALA A 311 -2.81 -12.67 -15.19
CA ALA A 311 -2.41 -13.86 -14.45
C ALA A 311 -3.55 -14.40 -13.58
N ALA A 312 -4.28 -13.53 -12.86
CA ALA A 312 -5.42 -13.94 -12.03
C ALA A 312 -6.55 -14.56 -12.88
N GLN A 313 -6.87 -13.96 -14.03
CA GLN A 313 -7.85 -14.49 -14.97
C GLN A 313 -7.41 -15.82 -15.59
N ALA A 314 -6.14 -15.95 -15.95
CA ALA A 314 -5.59 -17.21 -16.46
C ALA A 314 -5.69 -18.34 -15.43
N TYR A 315 -5.39 -18.04 -14.15
CA TYR A 315 -5.54 -19.01 -13.07
C TYR A 315 -7.01 -19.39 -12.82
N LEU A 316 -7.94 -18.42 -12.87
CA LEU A 316 -9.37 -18.70 -12.76
C LEU A 316 -9.83 -19.62 -13.88
N ALA A 317 -9.48 -19.31 -15.13
CA ALA A 317 -9.82 -20.15 -16.30
C ALA A 317 -9.21 -21.55 -16.18
N ALA A 318 -7.96 -21.65 -15.73
CA ALA A 318 -7.30 -22.90 -15.46
C ALA A 318 -8.01 -23.73 -14.36
N SER A 319 -8.56 -23.09 -13.35
CA SER A 319 -9.29 -23.75 -12.25
C SER A 319 -10.70 -24.19 -12.62
N LYS A 320 -11.19 -23.84 -13.81
CA LYS A 320 -12.52 -24.17 -14.33
C LYS A 320 -13.64 -23.75 -13.34
N GLY A 321 -14.76 -24.47 -13.31
CA GLY A 321 -15.90 -24.17 -12.43
C GLY A 321 -15.55 -24.16 -10.94
N ALA A 322 -14.60 -24.96 -10.49
CA ALA A 322 -14.14 -24.94 -9.10
C ALA A 322 -13.55 -23.56 -8.71
N GLY A 323 -12.81 -22.94 -9.62
CA GLY A 323 -12.23 -21.61 -9.42
C GLY A 323 -13.25 -20.49 -9.20
N PHE A 324 -14.50 -20.70 -9.58
CA PHE A 324 -15.58 -19.72 -9.44
C PHE A 324 -16.37 -19.85 -8.12
N VAL A 325 -16.04 -20.85 -7.31
CA VAL A 325 -16.67 -21.05 -6.00
C VAL A 325 -16.06 -20.10 -4.99
N VAL A 326 -16.92 -19.41 -4.21
CA VAL A 326 -16.48 -18.49 -3.14
C VAL A 326 -15.57 -19.23 -2.14
N GLY A 327 -14.42 -18.65 -1.88
CA GLY A 327 -13.38 -19.22 -1.02
C GLY A 327 -12.30 -19.99 -1.78
N HIS A 328 -12.49 -20.28 -3.08
CA HIS A 328 -11.41 -20.83 -3.87
C HIS A 328 -10.29 -19.79 -4.11
N PRO A 329 -9.00 -20.20 -4.08
CA PRO A 329 -7.89 -19.26 -4.28
C PRO A 329 -7.93 -18.47 -5.60
N ALA A 330 -8.48 -19.05 -6.69
CA ALA A 330 -8.58 -18.37 -7.98
C ALA A 330 -9.67 -17.27 -7.96
N GLU A 331 -10.81 -17.55 -7.35
CA GLU A 331 -11.90 -16.56 -7.14
C GLU A 331 -11.36 -15.35 -6.36
N ARG A 332 -10.64 -15.63 -5.27
CA ARG A 332 -10.03 -14.61 -4.45
C ARG A 332 -8.98 -13.80 -5.23
N ALA A 333 -8.10 -14.45 -5.96
CA ALA A 333 -7.05 -13.79 -6.74
C ALA A 333 -7.61 -12.79 -7.76
N VAL A 334 -8.71 -13.14 -8.43
CA VAL A 334 -9.38 -12.23 -9.39
C VAL A 334 -9.92 -11.00 -8.67
N ARG A 335 -10.61 -11.17 -7.55
CA ARG A 335 -11.13 -10.02 -6.78
C ARG A 335 -10.00 -9.13 -6.26
N GLU A 336 -8.94 -9.71 -5.73
CA GLU A 336 -7.78 -8.98 -5.24
C GLU A 336 -7.03 -8.26 -6.38
N ALA A 337 -6.94 -8.85 -7.57
CA ALA A 337 -6.32 -8.21 -8.74
C ALA A 337 -7.06 -6.95 -9.18
N MET A 338 -8.41 -6.90 -9.07
CA MET A 338 -9.20 -5.72 -9.40
C MET A 338 -8.87 -4.51 -8.52
N PHE A 339 -8.32 -4.71 -7.33
CA PHE A 339 -7.87 -3.62 -6.45
C PHE A 339 -6.82 -2.71 -7.12
N PHE A 340 -5.96 -3.26 -7.94
CA PHE A 340 -4.90 -2.51 -8.62
C PHE A 340 -5.41 -1.58 -9.73
N LEU A 341 -6.67 -1.71 -10.14
CA LEU A 341 -7.31 -0.77 -11.07
C LEU A 341 -7.72 0.56 -10.41
N VAL A 342 -7.94 0.54 -9.10
CA VAL A 342 -8.55 1.67 -8.39
C VAL A 342 -7.68 2.27 -7.30
N TRP A 343 -6.77 1.48 -6.69
CA TRP A 343 -5.96 1.96 -5.60
C TRP A 343 -4.80 2.83 -6.08
N SER A 344 -4.80 4.11 -5.66
CA SER A 344 -3.71 5.05 -5.94
C SER A 344 -3.28 5.03 -7.43
N CYS A 345 -4.27 5.07 -8.33
CA CYS A 345 -4.05 4.95 -9.76
C CYS A 345 -3.99 6.35 -10.40
N PRO A 346 -2.80 6.84 -10.82
CA PRO A 346 -2.68 8.07 -11.60
C PRO A 346 -3.44 7.98 -12.93
N ALA A 347 -3.90 9.12 -13.44
CA ALA A 347 -4.67 9.16 -14.68
C ALA A 347 -4.01 8.44 -15.88
N PRO A 348 -2.68 8.54 -16.12
CA PRO A 348 -2.03 7.79 -17.20
C PRO A 348 -2.11 6.28 -17.02
N VAL A 349 -2.01 5.77 -15.78
CA VAL A 349 -2.12 4.33 -15.49
C VAL A 349 -3.54 3.83 -15.73
N VAL A 350 -4.56 4.62 -15.33
CA VAL A 350 -5.98 4.30 -15.60
C VAL A 350 -6.22 4.30 -17.11
N SER A 351 -5.73 5.31 -17.83
CA SER A 351 -5.88 5.42 -19.28
C SER A 351 -5.26 4.21 -19.99
N ALA A 352 -4.06 3.79 -19.60
CA ALA A 352 -3.40 2.62 -20.19
C ALA A 352 -4.24 1.34 -20.00
N ALA A 353 -4.77 1.11 -18.79
CA ALA A 353 -5.62 -0.04 -18.51
C ALA A 353 -6.93 -0.01 -19.35
N LEU A 354 -7.57 1.15 -19.46
CA LEU A 354 -8.79 1.30 -20.25
C LEU A 354 -8.54 1.04 -21.75
N ARG A 355 -7.41 1.50 -22.29
CA ARG A 355 -7.00 1.23 -23.68
C ARG A 355 -6.73 -0.25 -23.92
N GLU A 356 -6.01 -0.91 -22.97
CA GLU A 356 -5.79 -2.35 -23.03
C GLU A 356 -7.11 -3.13 -23.04
N PHE A 357 -8.05 -2.80 -22.16
CA PHE A 357 -9.36 -3.48 -22.10
C PHE A 357 -10.22 -3.24 -23.34
N ALA A 358 -10.10 -2.07 -23.95
CA ALA A 358 -10.82 -1.71 -25.18
C ALA A 358 -10.10 -2.18 -26.46
N CYS A 359 -8.93 -2.83 -26.36
CA CYS A 359 -8.07 -3.21 -27.47
C CYS A 359 -7.73 -2.02 -28.41
N VAL A 360 -7.58 -0.82 -27.83
CA VAL A 360 -7.17 0.36 -28.58
C VAL A 360 -5.66 0.29 -28.81
N ILE A 361 -5.27 0.10 -30.06
CA ILE A 361 -3.87 0.12 -30.49
C ILE A 361 -3.49 1.58 -30.73
N ASP A 362 -2.32 2.01 -30.22
CA ASP A 362 -1.77 3.31 -30.58
C ASP A 362 -1.37 3.26 -32.07
N ASP A 363 -2.06 4.01 -32.90
CA ASP A 363 -1.55 4.33 -34.24
C ASP A 363 -0.31 5.20 -34.04
N GLY A 364 0.89 4.60 -34.19
CA GLY A 364 2.22 5.13 -33.92
C GLY A 364 2.58 6.40 -34.67
#